data_930a70358c8f455e6d305c9de32d5360
#
_entry.id   930a70358c8f455e6d305c9de32d5360
#
_cell.length_a   1.000
_cell.length_b   1.000
_cell.length_c   1.000
_cell.angle_alpha   90.00
_cell.angle_beta   90.00
_cell.angle_gamma   90.00
#
_symmetry.space_group_name_H-M   'P 1'
#
loop_
_entity.id
_entity.type
_entity.pdbx_description
1 polymer ?
#
loop_
_entity_poly.entity_id
_entity_poly.type
_entity_poly.pdbx_seq_one_letter_code
_entity_poly.pdbx_strand_id
1 'polypeptide(L)'
;MFTNRLALLFSVLIGLTLIGFFFFGPEKEVDFSTDIKPILNKHCISCHGGVKKSGGFSLLFEEDALSPTESGHPAIVPGSASSSELIKRLTHADPEMRMPYQRAQLSEEEIELLKNWIDQGAKWGKHWAYEPVKAPQLPSNLTTAGLGGSTSNSPAAIDYFVQEQLTA
;
A
#
# COMPACT_ATOMS: atom_id res chain seq x y z
N MET A 1 42.49 23.89 -23.91
CA MET A 1 42.60 22.69 -23.08
C MET A 1 41.61 22.68 -21.90
N PHE A 2 41.14 23.81 -21.37
CA PHE A 2 40.17 23.92 -20.25
C PHE A 2 38.73 23.61 -20.62
N THR A 3 38.27 23.90 -21.84
CA THR A 3 36.88 23.72 -22.30
C THR A 3 36.46 22.26 -22.36
N ASN A 4 37.34 21.33 -22.75
CA ASN A 4 37.03 19.90 -22.83
C ASN A 4 36.86 19.24 -21.43
N ARG A 5 37.61 19.71 -20.43
CA ARG A 5 37.49 19.19 -19.06
C ARG A 5 36.14 19.58 -18.41
N LEU A 6 35.73 20.83 -18.68
CA LEU A 6 34.43 21.31 -18.16
C LEU A 6 33.24 20.59 -18.80
N ALA A 7 33.28 20.36 -20.11
CA ALA A 7 32.26 19.59 -20.83
C ALA A 7 32.16 18.14 -20.33
N LEU A 8 33.30 17.52 -20.04
CA LEU A 8 33.36 16.15 -19.52
C LEU A 8 32.78 16.06 -18.10
N LEU A 9 33.04 17.02 -17.25
CA LEU A 9 32.46 17.10 -15.89
C LEU A 9 30.94 17.30 -15.94
N PHE A 10 30.44 18.15 -16.85
CA PHE A 10 29.01 18.34 -17.06
C PHE A 10 28.33 17.06 -17.56
N SER A 11 28.93 16.33 -18.49
CA SER A 11 28.38 15.07 -19.00
C SER A 11 28.32 13.99 -17.92
N VAL A 12 29.35 13.90 -17.07
CA VAL A 12 29.35 12.97 -15.93
C VAL A 12 28.30 13.35 -14.89
N LEU A 13 28.14 14.63 -14.59
CA LEU A 13 27.13 15.10 -13.64
C LEU A 13 25.71 14.82 -14.14
N ILE A 14 25.42 15.08 -15.43
CA ILE A 14 24.14 14.77 -16.06
C ILE A 14 23.91 13.25 -16.05
N GLY A 15 24.92 12.45 -16.35
CA GLY A 15 24.83 10.99 -16.30
C GLY A 15 24.49 10.49 -14.90
N LEU A 16 25.14 11.02 -13.87
CA LEU A 16 24.85 10.66 -12.47
C LEU A 16 23.46 11.09 -12.03
N THR A 17 22.97 12.27 -12.46
CA THR A 17 21.62 12.72 -12.12
C THR A 17 20.54 11.88 -12.84
N LEU A 18 20.76 11.49 -14.11
CA LEU A 18 19.85 10.62 -14.84
C LEU A 18 19.81 9.20 -14.24
N ILE A 19 20.96 8.66 -13.86
CA ILE A 19 21.04 7.35 -13.17
C ILE A 19 20.30 7.45 -11.84
N GLY A 20 20.51 8.50 -11.05
CA GLY A 20 19.77 8.74 -9.80
C GLY A 20 18.26 8.79 -10.02
N PHE A 21 17.79 9.48 -11.05
CA PHE A 21 16.36 9.56 -11.37
C PHE A 21 15.75 8.21 -11.79
N PHE A 22 16.53 7.36 -12.49
CA PHE A 22 16.10 6.02 -12.88
C PHE A 22 16.03 5.03 -11.71
N PHE A 23 16.94 5.16 -10.73
CA PHE A 23 16.99 4.26 -9.58
C PHE A 23 16.17 4.73 -8.38
N PHE A 24 15.90 6.03 -8.27
CA PHE A 24 15.14 6.66 -7.17
C PHE A 24 13.89 7.37 -7.69
N GLY A 25 13.22 6.79 -8.69
CA GLY A 25 11.91 7.28 -9.12
C GLY A 25 10.93 7.29 -7.94
N PRO A 26 9.85 8.10 -7.98
CA PRO A 26 8.87 8.12 -6.90
C PRO A 26 8.30 6.71 -6.71
N GLU A 27 8.50 6.14 -5.52
CA GLU A 27 7.84 4.90 -5.15
C GLU A 27 6.31 5.11 -5.21
N LYS A 28 5.62 4.12 -5.75
CA LYS A 28 4.16 4.13 -5.77
C LYS A 28 3.65 4.25 -4.34
N GLU A 29 2.84 5.26 -4.06
CA GLU A 29 2.17 5.41 -2.77
C GLU A 29 1.26 4.20 -2.53
N VAL A 30 1.43 3.56 -1.38
CA VAL A 30 0.63 2.40 -0.99
C VAL A 30 -0.68 2.92 -0.37
N ASP A 31 -1.81 2.52 -0.95
CA ASP A 31 -3.12 2.88 -0.45
C ASP A 31 -3.60 1.88 0.61
N PHE A 32 -3.97 2.39 1.79
CA PHE A 32 -4.41 1.54 2.88
C PHE A 32 -5.66 0.73 2.54
N SER A 33 -6.63 1.35 1.87
CA SER A 33 -7.95 0.74 1.65
C SER A 33 -7.92 -0.35 0.58
N THR A 34 -7.13 -0.15 -0.47
CA THR A 34 -7.04 -1.07 -1.61
C THR A 34 -5.91 -2.09 -1.47
N ASP A 35 -4.78 -1.72 -0.90
CA ASP A 35 -3.58 -2.55 -0.88
C ASP A 35 -3.38 -3.24 0.48
N ILE A 36 -3.60 -2.54 1.60
CA ILE A 36 -3.26 -3.03 2.95
C ILE A 36 -4.44 -3.69 3.68
N LYS A 37 -5.59 -3.03 3.68
CA LYS A 37 -6.77 -3.51 4.40
C LYS A 37 -7.21 -4.92 4.00
N PRO A 38 -7.16 -5.35 2.71
CA PRO A 38 -7.45 -6.72 2.33
C PRO A 38 -6.49 -7.73 2.97
N ILE A 39 -5.19 -7.41 3.06
CA ILE A 39 -4.17 -8.27 3.69
C ILE A 39 -4.47 -8.42 5.19
N LEU A 40 -4.71 -7.30 5.88
CA LEU A 40 -5.04 -7.31 7.31
C LEU A 40 -6.32 -8.08 7.60
N ASN A 41 -7.35 -7.90 6.79
CA ASN A 41 -8.63 -8.63 6.94
C ASN A 41 -8.46 -10.14 6.73
N LYS A 42 -7.68 -10.55 5.75
CA LYS A 42 -7.46 -11.95 5.41
C LYS A 42 -6.64 -12.67 6.49
N HIS A 43 -5.61 -12.05 7.01
CA HIS A 43 -4.60 -12.73 7.81
C HIS A 43 -4.60 -12.37 9.31
N CYS A 44 -5.05 -11.16 9.69
CA CYS A 44 -4.78 -10.59 11.01
C CYS A 44 -6.02 -10.37 11.88
N ILE A 45 -7.12 -9.88 11.26
CA ILE A 45 -8.30 -9.36 11.99
C ILE A 45 -8.98 -10.42 12.88
N SER A 46 -8.90 -11.71 12.51
CA SER A 46 -9.51 -12.80 13.28
C SER A 46 -8.93 -12.96 14.71
N CYS A 47 -7.69 -12.49 14.92
CA CYS A 47 -7.02 -12.53 16.21
C CYS A 47 -6.74 -11.14 16.79
N HIS A 48 -6.71 -10.11 15.95
CA HIS A 48 -6.36 -8.74 16.30
C HIS A 48 -7.45 -7.73 15.95
N GLY A 49 -8.71 -8.17 15.87
CA GLY A 49 -9.86 -7.36 15.44
C GLY A 49 -10.84 -7.02 16.57
N GLY A 50 -10.41 -6.28 17.56
CA GLY A 50 -11.31 -5.66 18.54
C GLY A 50 -11.66 -6.50 19.73
N VAL A 51 -12.59 -7.44 19.62
CA VAL A 51 -12.99 -8.32 20.74
C VAL A 51 -11.82 -9.20 21.19
N LYS A 52 -11.02 -9.67 20.25
CA LYS A 52 -9.80 -10.42 20.52
C LYS A 52 -8.59 -9.53 20.24
N LYS A 53 -7.82 -9.23 21.28
CA LYS A 53 -6.59 -8.44 21.23
C LYS A 53 -5.41 -9.32 21.64
N SER A 54 -5.09 -10.35 20.83
CA SER A 54 -3.97 -11.25 21.13
C SER A 54 -2.65 -10.48 21.24
N GLY A 55 -1.92 -10.66 22.32
CA GLY A 55 -0.69 -9.94 22.60
C GLY A 55 -0.86 -8.43 22.81
N GLY A 56 -2.08 -7.97 23.12
CA GLY A 56 -2.38 -6.54 23.30
C GLY A 56 -2.46 -5.74 21.99
N PHE A 57 -2.29 -6.40 20.82
CA PHE A 57 -2.37 -5.75 19.51
C PHE A 57 -3.79 -5.75 18.96
N SER A 58 -4.27 -4.60 18.48
CA SER A 58 -5.59 -4.45 17.85
C SER A 58 -5.50 -3.61 16.58
N LEU A 59 -6.19 -4.06 15.54
CA LEU A 59 -6.30 -3.38 14.24
C LEU A 59 -7.65 -2.67 14.07
N LEU A 60 -8.42 -2.52 15.16
CA LEU A 60 -9.74 -1.90 15.08
C LEU A 60 -9.66 -0.39 14.88
N PHE A 61 -8.74 0.24 15.59
CA PHE A 61 -8.46 1.67 15.49
C PHE A 61 -6.96 1.91 15.29
N GLU A 62 -6.63 3.00 14.61
CA GLU A 62 -5.25 3.38 14.34
C GLU A 62 -4.46 3.56 15.64
N GLU A 63 -5.04 4.23 16.63
CA GLU A 63 -4.40 4.49 17.93
C GLU A 63 -4.05 3.17 18.65
N ASP A 64 -4.92 2.17 18.59
CA ASP A 64 -4.69 0.84 19.16
C ASP A 64 -3.53 0.12 18.45
N ALA A 65 -3.49 0.24 17.13
CA ALA A 65 -2.49 -0.45 16.30
C ALA A 65 -1.07 0.14 16.45
N LEU A 66 -0.98 1.42 16.75
CA LEU A 66 0.29 2.13 16.98
C LEU A 66 0.75 2.11 18.44
N SER A 67 -0.11 1.64 19.36
CA SER A 67 0.20 1.57 20.78
C SER A 67 1.16 0.41 21.10
N PRO A 68 1.91 0.50 22.22
CA PRO A 68 2.71 -0.61 22.70
C PRO A 68 1.87 -1.87 22.95
N THR A 69 2.38 -3.00 22.54
CA THR A 69 1.79 -4.32 22.79
C THR A 69 2.17 -4.84 24.17
N GLU A 70 1.69 -6.04 24.55
CA GLU A 70 2.09 -6.71 25.81
C GLU A 70 3.61 -6.97 25.88
N SER A 71 4.31 -7.03 24.76
CA SER A 71 5.77 -7.13 24.73
C SER A 71 6.49 -5.82 25.10
N GLY A 72 5.77 -4.74 25.27
CA GLY A 72 6.32 -3.40 25.51
C GLY A 72 6.82 -2.69 24.23
N HIS A 73 6.73 -3.35 23.06
CA HIS A 73 7.13 -2.78 21.78
C HIS A 73 5.90 -2.50 20.91
N PRO A 74 5.88 -1.41 20.13
CA PRO A 74 4.80 -1.14 19.20
C PRO A 74 4.82 -2.15 18.05
N ALA A 75 3.62 -2.64 17.68
CA ALA A 75 3.50 -3.53 16.53
C ALA A 75 3.85 -2.81 15.23
N ILE A 76 3.48 -1.55 15.10
CA ILE A 76 3.73 -0.71 13.93
C ILE A 76 4.45 0.56 14.39
N VAL A 77 5.60 0.83 13.78
CA VAL A 77 6.36 2.07 13.94
C VAL A 77 6.31 2.83 12.62
N PRO A 78 5.46 3.86 12.50
CA PRO A 78 5.37 4.64 11.26
C PRO A 78 6.73 5.15 10.79
N GLY A 79 7.03 4.96 9.51
CA GLY A 79 8.32 5.33 8.92
C GLY A 79 9.45 4.34 9.17
N SER A 80 9.19 3.18 9.83
CA SER A 80 10.24 2.19 10.09
C SER A 80 9.70 0.76 10.14
N ALA A 81 9.62 0.10 9.00
CA ALA A 81 9.24 -1.31 8.90
C ALA A 81 10.19 -2.22 9.69
N SER A 82 11.48 -1.94 9.65
CA SER A 82 12.51 -2.74 10.37
C SER A 82 12.38 -2.67 11.89
N SER A 83 11.87 -1.57 12.43
CA SER A 83 11.62 -1.38 13.86
C SER A 83 10.27 -1.96 14.29
N SER A 84 9.37 -2.21 13.36
CA SER A 84 8.00 -2.68 13.61
C SER A 84 7.98 -4.16 14.00
N GLU A 85 7.38 -4.46 15.16
CA GLU A 85 7.25 -5.84 15.65
C GLU A 85 6.41 -6.70 14.69
N LEU A 86 5.43 -6.10 13.99
CA LEU A 86 4.64 -6.75 12.95
C LEU A 86 5.52 -7.43 11.91
N ILE A 87 6.46 -6.71 11.32
CA ILE A 87 7.35 -7.25 10.27
C ILE A 87 8.29 -8.31 10.83
N LYS A 88 8.84 -8.11 12.03
CA LYS A 88 9.67 -9.10 12.69
C LYS A 88 8.92 -10.41 12.92
N ARG A 89 7.64 -10.33 13.33
CA ARG A 89 6.80 -11.52 13.54
C ARG A 89 6.40 -12.20 12.23
N LEU A 90 6.12 -11.45 11.17
CA LEU A 90 5.79 -12.01 9.86
C LEU A 90 6.97 -12.78 9.24
N THR A 91 8.20 -12.33 9.50
CA THR A 91 9.42 -12.90 8.91
C THR A 91 10.21 -13.76 9.90
N HIS A 92 9.67 -14.07 11.07
CA HIS A 92 10.37 -14.80 12.11
C HIS A 92 10.69 -16.23 11.66
N ALA A 93 11.94 -16.70 11.89
CA ALA A 93 12.37 -18.04 11.50
C ALA A 93 11.68 -19.14 12.31
N ASP A 94 11.47 -18.89 13.62
CA ASP A 94 10.79 -19.82 14.52
C ASP A 94 9.28 -19.78 14.30
N PRO A 95 8.64 -20.91 13.90
CA PRO A 95 7.20 -21.00 13.68
C PRO A 95 6.34 -20.66 14.91
N GLU A 96 6.86 -20.91 16.12
CA GLU A 96 6.14 -20.60 17.37
C GLU A 96 6.08 -19.09 17.66
N MET A 97 7.00 -18.34 17.08
CA MET A 97 7.06 -16.88 17.21
C MET A 97 6.47 -16.15 15.99
N ARG A 98 6.31 -16.88 14.90
CA ARG A 98 5.89 -16.32 13.62
C ARG A 98 4.38 -16.08 13.55
N MET A 99 4.00 -14.98 12.88
CA MET A 99 2.61 -14.67 12.55
C MET A 99 2.36 -14.85 11.04
N PRO A 100 1.16 -15.25 10.64
CA PRO A 100 -0.01 -15.66 11.45
C PRO A 100 0.26 -17.00 12.15
N TYR A 101 -0.03 -17.04 13.45
CA TYR A 101 0.27 -18.21 14.28
C TYR A 101 -0.48 -19.47 13.81
N GLN A 102 0.26 -20.55 13.53
CA GLN A 102 -0.24 -21.85 13.06
C GLN A 102 -1.11 -21.75 11.78
N ARG A 103 -0.85 -20.75 10.92
CA ARG A 103 -1.54 -20.59 9.63
C ARG A 103 -0.52 -20.42 8.50
N ALA A 104 -1.03 -20.42 7.26
CA ALA A 104 -0.22 -20.13 6.09
C ALA A 104 0.42 -18.73 6.21
N GLN A 105 1.67 -18.64 5.80
CA GLN A 105 2.40 -17.38 5.74
C GLN A 105 1.81 -16.46 4.67
N LEU A 106 2.04 -15.18 4.83
CA LEU A 106 1.82 -14.19 3.78
C LEU A 106 2.79 -14.44 2.63
N SER A 107 2.41 -14.04 1.42
CA SER A 107 3.34 -14.02 0.30
C SER A 107 4.42 -12.95 0.48
N GLU A 108 5.52 -13.07 -0.26
CA GLU A 108 6.59 -12.06 -0.22
C GLU A 108 6.06 -10.69 -0.66
N GLU A 109 5.16 -10.66 -1.66
CA GLU A 109 4.52 -9.45 -2.15
C GLU A 109 3.62 -8.79 -1.08
N GLU A 110 2.83 -9.59 -0.34
CA GLU A 110 2.00 -9.10 0.76
C GLU A 110 2.88 -8.50 1.88
N ILE A 111 4.02 -9.13 2.18
CA ILE A 111 4.97 -8.63 3.19
C ILE A 111 5.64 -7.34 2.71
N GLU A 112 6.05 -7.25 1.44
CA GLU A 112 6.65 -6.04 0.87
C GLU A 112 5.66 -4.88 0.84
N LEU A 113 4.39 -5.11 0.51
CA LEU A 113 3.35 -4.08 0.59
C LEU A 113 3.19 -3.54 2.02
N LEU A 114 3.20 -4.41 3.02
CA LEU A 114 3.14 -4.00 4.43
C LEU A 114 4.38 -3.20 4.85
N LYS A 115 5.58 -3.59 4.42
CA LYS A 115 6.80 -2.84 4.70
C LYS A 115 6.76 -1.45 4.08
N ASN A 116 6.44 -1.37 2.79
CA ASN A 116 6.36 -0.11 2.05
C ASN A 116 5.32 0.82 2.66
N TRP A 117 4.14 0.30 3.04
CA TRP A 117 3.13 1.07 3.75
C TRP A 117 3.65 1.66 5.08
N ILE A 118 4.34 0.83 5.87
CA ILE A 118 4.89 1.28 7.16
C ILE A 118 5.99 2.33 6.92
N ASP A 119 6.91 2.10 5.98
CA ASP A 119 8.01 3.03 5.66
C ASP A 119 7.50 4.36 5.08
N GLN A 120 6.35 4.35 4.40
CA GLN A 120 5.62 5.53 3.94
C GLN A 120 4.80 6.21 5.05
N GLY A 121 4.95 5.78 6.30
CA GLY A 121 4.36 6.42 7.49
C GLY A 121 3.11 5.74 8.03
N ALA A 122 2.80 4.51 7.57
CA ALA A 122 1.65 3.72 8.03
C ALA A 122 0.33 4.52 8.02
N LYS A 123 0.09 5.26 6.95
CA LYS A 123 -1.12 6.11 6.82
C LYS A 123 -2.36 5.24 6.72
N TRP A 124 -3.27 5.39 7.65
CA TRP A 124 -4.57 4.72 7.63
C TRP A 124 -5.52 5.45 6.68
N GLY A 125 -6.28 4.68 5.91
CA GLY A 125 -7.30 5.25 5.04
C GLY A 125 -8.49 5.76 5.85
N LYS A 126 -9.12 6.82 5.39
CA LYS A 126 -10.42 7.22 5.92
C LYS A 126 -11.45 6.14 5.63
N HIS A 127 -12.47 6.06 6.49
CA HIS A 127 -13.58 5.16 6.22
C HIS A 127 -14.24 5.54 4.89
N TRP A 128 -14.47 4.57 4.00
CA TRP A 128 -14.99 4.79 2.65
C TRP A 128 -16.25 5.68 2.59
N ALA A 129 -17.10 5.64 3.63
CA ALA A 129 -18.30 6.46 3.71
C ALA A 129 -18.02 7.97 3.83
N TYR A 130 -16.79 8.35 4.20
CA TYR A 130 -16.35 9.75 4.34
C TYR A 130 -15.43 10.18 3.19
N GLU A 131 -15.12 9.29 2.26
CA GLU A 131 -14.37 9.62 1.06
C GLU A 131 -15.31 10.19 -0.01
N PRO A 132 -14.98 11.34 -0.62
CA PRO A 132 -15.73 11.84 -1.75
C PRO A 132 -15.75 10.83 -2.89
N VAL A 133 -16.91 10.52 -3.42
CA VAL A 133 -17.04 9.64 -4.59
C VAL A 133 -16.30 10.29 -5.76
N LYS A 134 -15.25 9.62 -6.23
CA LYS A 134 -14.53 10.03 -7.44
C LYS A 134 -15.18 9.37 -8.64
N ALA A 135 -15.53 10.18 -9.65
CA ALA A 135 -16.02 9.64 -10.92
C ALA A 135 -14.91 8.79 -11.57
N PRO A 136 -15.21 7.55 -11.95
CA PRO A 136 -14.24 6.70 -12.64
C PRO A 136 -13.88 7.30 -14.00
N GLN A 137 -12.65 7.05 -14.45
CA GLN A 137 -12.22 7.45 -15.79
C GLN A 137 -12.86 6.53 -16.82
N LEU A 138 -13.70 7.09 -17.69
CA LEU A 138 -14.28 6.35 -18.81
C LEU A 138 -13.29 6.32 -19.98
N PRO A 139 -13.17 5.18 -20.70
CA PRO A 139 -12.43 5.14 -21.94
C PRO A 139 -12.94 6.18 -22.94
N SER A 140 -12.01 6.78 -23.69
CA SER A 140 -12.33 7.86 -24.63
C SER A 140 -13.36 7.46 -25.71
N ASN A 141 -13.38 6.17 -26.09
CA ASN A 141 -14.36 5.65 -27.06
C ASN A 141 -15.80 5.62 -26.53
N LEU A 142 -16.00 5.60 -25.20
CA LEU A 142 -17.33 5.70 -24.60
C LEU A 142 -17.80 7.15 -24.43
N THR A 143 -16.89 8.10 -24.33
CA THR A 143 -17.21 9.54 -24.26
C THR A 143 -17.63 10.11 -25.60
N THR A 144 -17.20 9.51 -26.71
CA THR A 144 -17.48 9.98 -28.08
C THR A 144 -18.66 9.28 -28.76
N ALA A 145 -19.13 8.15 -28.24
CA ALA A 145 -20.21 7.35 -28.84
C ALA A 145 -21.60 7.90 -28.53
N GLY A 146 -21.90 9.16 -28.92
CA GLY A 146 -23.26 9.63 -29.16
C GLY A 146 -24.24 9.69 -27.97
N LEU A 147 -23.79 9.51 -26.75
CA LEU A 147 -24.62 9.72 -25.55
C LEU A 147 -24.45 11.17 -25.11
N GLY A 148 -25.34 12.02 -25.56
CA GLY A 148 -25.34 13.44 -25.30
C GLY A 148 -25.24 13.76 -23.80
N GLY A 149 -24.05 14.11 -23.35
CA GLY A 149 -23.76 14.50 -21.98
C GLY A 149 -22.71 13.58 -21.34
N SER A 150 -21.61 14.21 -21.00
CA SER A 150 -20.50 13.65 -20.18
C SER A 150 -20.99 13.30 -18.78
N THR A 151 -21.72 12.21 -18.62
CA THR A 151 -22.08 11.74 -17.28
C THR A 151 -21.65 10.30 -17.11
N SER A 152 -20.84 10.05 -16.08
CA SER A 152 -20.49 8.75 -15.53
C SER A 152 -21.71 7.84 -15.17
N ASN A 153 -22.91 8.32 -15.38
CA ASN A 153 -24.18 7.67 -15.03
C ASN A 153 -24.91 7.09 -16.26
N SER A 154 -24.26 6.97 -17.41
CA SER A 154 -24.87 6.34 -18.59
C SER A 154 -24.91 4.82 -18.40
N PRO A 155 -25.98 4.11 -18.83
CA PRO A 155 -26.04 2.64 -18.81
C PRO A 155 -24.81 1.99 -19.48
N ALA A 156 -24.33 2.55 -20.58
CA ALA A 156 -23.14 2.07 -21.27
C ALA A 156 -21.84 2.11 -20.43
N ALA A 157 -21.73 3.07 -19.51
CA ALA A 157 -20.61 3.15 -18.59
C ALA A 157 -20.66 2.03 -17.55
N ILE A 158 -21.84 1.70 -17.03
CA ILE A 158 -22.05 0.59 -16.09
C ILE A 158 -21.75 -0.72 -16.80
N ASP A 159 -22.28 -0.94 -17.98
CA ASP A 159 -22.07 -2.16 -18.77
C ASP A 159 -20.58 -2.37 -19.08
N TYR A 160 -19.85 -1.31 -19.38
CA TYR A 160 -18.40 -1.38 -19.60
C TYR A 160 -17.68 -1.95 -18.37
N PHE A 161 -17.90 -1.38 -17.18
CA PHE A 161 -17.21 -1.83 -15.98
C PHE A 161 -17.62 -3.26 -15.55
N VAL A 162 -18.88 -3.63 -15.79
CA VAL A 162 -19.36 -5.00 -15.54
C VAL A 162 -18.66 -6.00 -16.48
N GLN A 163 -18.58 -5.69 -17.77
CA GLN A 163 -17.91 -6.56 -18.75
C GLN A 163 -16.41 -6.67 -18.50
N GLU A 164 -15.74 -5.60 -18.11
CA GLU A 164 -14.31 -5.61 -17.76
C GLU A 164 -14.05 -6.61 -16.63
N GLN A 165 -14.89 -6.64 -15.60
CA GLN A 165 -14.77 -7.58 -14.49
C GLN A 165 -15.11 -9.03 -14.85
N LEU A 166 -16.00 -9.24 -15.82
CA LEU A 166 -16.38 -10.58 -16.28
C LEU A 166 -15.34 -11.22 -17.20
N THR A 167 -14.45 -10.42 -17.78
CA THR A 167 -13.40 -10.87 -18.72
C THR A 167 -12.01 -10.94 -18.09
N ALA A 168 -11.84 -10.49 -16.85
CA ALA A 168 -10.59 -10.53 -16.07
C ALA A 168 -10.46 -11.85 -15.32
#